data_f1e0d189649ac8e9397cf448d3b1edd8
#
_entry.id   f1e0d189649ac8e9397cf448d3b1edd8
#
_cell.length_a   1.000
_cell.length_b   1.000
_cell.length_c   1.000
_cell.angle_alpha   90.00
_cell.angle_beta   90.00
_cell.angle_gamma   90.00
#
_symmetry.space_group_name_H-M   'P 1'
#
loop_
_entity.id
_entity.type
_entity.pdbx_description
1 polymer ?
#
loop_
_entity_poly.entity_id
_entity_poly.type
_entity_poly.pdbx_seq_one_letter_code
_entity_poly.pdbx_strand_id
1 'polypeptide(L)'
;MRLLCALLAVTACRGDDDDAAKRAARFAAACNATDFHALVELPAAKYVHVMDFSRGIVAAKRGVPCVLRRLARRPANSRCARWYVGRYDEVRRNMYTTEMFENATKDIDGYAGIRDVHIGLDIGGPAGTPVHAPAEGVIQSFGYNPDAGDYGHVIVTEHVIEGVRCWMLFGHLDAASVAFKRVGQVVERGERLGAFGESHENGGWAPHVHFQVSLIPPATHDMPGVVSAAQRDKARLEYPDPRLIAGMLYE
;
A
#
# COMPACT_ATOMS: atom_id res chain seq x y z
N MET A 1 23.99 32.26 -20.02
CA MET A 1 24.27 30.95 -19.39
C MET A 1 23.16 30.45 -18.45
N ARG A 2 22.44 31.29 -17.68
CA ARG A 2 21.35 30.83 -16.80
C ARG A 2 20.05 30.41 -17.53
N LEU A 3 19.76 30.94 -18.72
CA LEU A 3 18.55 30.59 -19.48
C LEU A 3 18.68 29.21 -20.15
N LEU A 4 19.88 28.79 -20.54
CA LEU A 4 20.12 27.50 -21.21
C LEU A 4 20.01 26.33 -20.22
N CYS A 5 20.45 26.51 -18.94
CA CYS A 5 20.30 25.50 -17.89
C CYS A 5 18.83 25.27 -17.51
N ALA A 6 18.00 26.33 -17.51
CA ALA A 6 16.57 26.22 -17.20
C ALA A 6 15.80 25.47 -18.32
N LEU A 7 16.19 25.68 -19.60
CA LEU A 7 15.57 24.97 -20.72
C LEU A 7 15.95 23.47 -20.75
N LEU A 8 17.20 23.13 -20.41
CA LEU A 8 17.66 21.75 -20.33
C LEU A 8 17.03 20.99 -19.16
N ALA A 9 16.82 21.64 -18.00
CA ALA A 9 16.12 21.03 -16.87
C ALA A 9 14.64 20.75 -17.18
N VAL A 10 13.95 21.66 -17.88
CA VAL A 10 12.54 21.48 -18.26
C VAL A 10 12.37 20.39 -19.33
N THR A 11 13.32 20.24 -20.25
CA THR A 11 13.29 19.14 -21.25
C THR A 11 13.63 17.79 -20.64
N ALA A 12 14.56 17.72 -19.68
CA ALA A 12 14.88 16.48 -18.99
C ALA A 12 13.68 15.99 -18.15
N CYS A 13 13.06 16.86 -17.33
CA CYS A 13 11.85 16.51 -16.57
C CYS A 13 10.68 16.01 -17.46
N ARG A 14 10.45 16.62 -18.64
CA ARG A 14 9.40 16.15 -19.55
C ARG A 14 9.71 14.78 -20.17
N GLY A 15 10.98 14.46 -20.42
CA GLY A 15 11.38 13.15 -20.95
C GLY A 15 11.18 12.03 -19.92
N ASP A 16 11.50 12.30 -18.67
CA ASP A 16 11.35 11.33 -17.58
C ASP A 16 9.86 11.06 -17.25
N ASP A 17 9.02 12.08 -17.27
CA ASP A 17 7.56 11.95 -17.07
C ASP A 17 6.89 11.19 -18.21
N ASP A 18 7.28 11.44 -19.46
CA ASP A 18 6.78 10.70 -20.64
C ASP A 18 7.15 9.22 -20.56
N ASP A 19 8.33 8.87 -20.08
CA ASP A 19 8.78 7.48 -19.91
C ASP A 19 8.08 6.81 -18.73
N ALA A 20 7.82 7.53 -17.64
CA ALA A 20 7.04 7.04 -16.51
C ALA A 20 5.59 6.76 -16.89
N ALA A 21 4.94 7.66 -17.65
CA ALA A 21 3.58 7.47 -18.15
C ALA A 21 3.46 6.26 -19.09
N LYS A 22 4.42 6.07 -20.00
CA LYS A 22 4.47 4.90 -20.88
C LYS A 22 4.66 3.61 -20.09
N ARG A 23 5.51 3.62 -19.08
CA ARG A 23 5.73 2.47 -18.19
C ARG A 23 4.47 2.12 -17.41
N ALA A 24 3.76 3.11 -16.84
CA ALA A 24 2.49 2.91 -16.15
C ALA A 24 1.41 2.34 -17.08
N ALA A 25 1.30 2.84 -18.32
CA ALA A 25 0.37 2.32 -19.31
C ALA A 25 0.69 0.87 -19.72
N ARG A 26 1.98 0.53 -19.93
CA ARG A 26 2.40 -0.85 -20.20
C ARG A 26 2.10 -1.78 -19.05
N PHE A 27 2.31 -1.34 -17.81
CA PHE A 27 1.98 -2.10 -16.61
C PHE A 27 0.47 -2.35 -16.51
N ALA A 28 -0.37 -1.35 -16.73
CA ALA A 28 -1.81 -1.52 -16.73
C ALA A 28 -2.29 -2.54 -17.79
N ALA A 29 -1.71 -2.49 -18.99
CA ALA A 29 -1.99 -3.48 -20.04
C ALA A 29 -1.55 -4.89 -19.64
N ALA A 30 -0.37 -5.03 -19.04
CA ALA A 30 0.15 -6.29 -18.50
C ALA A 30 -0.76 -6.87 -17.43
N CYS A 31 -1.22 -6.04 -16.50
CA CYS A 31 -2.16 -6.47 -15.45
C CYS A 31 -3.50 -6.96 -16.03
N ASN A 32 -4.03 -6.30 -17.05
CA ASN A 32 -5.27 -6.72 -17.71
C ASN A 32 -5.16 -8.07 -18.45
N ALA A 33 -3.96 -8.49 -18.80
CA ALA A 33 -3.68 -9.77 -19.45
C ALA A 33 -3.33 -10.91 -18.47
N THR A 34 -3.21 -10.59 -17.17
CA THR A 34 -2.72 -11.52 -16.14
C THR A 34 -3.85 -11.92 -15.19
N ASP A 35 -3.94 -13.22 -14.89
CA ASP A 35 -4.81 -13.74 -13.83
C ASP A 35 -4.06 -13.74 -12.49
N PHE A 36 -4.47 -12.89 -11.57
CA PHE A 36 -3.87 -12.77 -10.25
C PHE A 36 -4.59 -13.64 -9.21
N HIS A 37 -3.83 -14.16 -8.26
CA HIS A 37 -4.42 -14.75 -7.05
C HIS A 37 -4.91 -13.64 -6.11
N ALA A 38 -5.99 -13.89 -5.39
CA ALA A 38 -6.49 -12.95 -4.38
C ALA A 38 -5.45 -12.72 -3.27
N LEU A 39 -5.17 -11.45 -2.94
CA LEU A 39 -4.27 -11.08 -1.85
C LEU A 39 -4.77 -11.57 -0.49
N VAL A 40 -6.08 -11.49 -0.30
CA VAL A 40 -6.79 -11.85 0.92
C VAL A 40 -8.10 -12.51 0.53
N GLU A 41 -8.45 -13.60 1.19
CA GLU A 41 -9.76 -14.22 1.04
C GLU A 41 -10.84 -13.36 1.72
N LEU A 42 -11.52 -12.56 0.95
CA LEU A 42 -12.60 -11.70 1.43
C LEU A 42 -13.92 -12.47 1.54
N PRO A 43 -14.75 -12.18 2.55
CA PRO A 43 -16.11 -12.67 2.61
C PRO A 43 -16.96 -12.04 1.50
N ALA A 44 -18.20 -12.50 1.34
CA ALA A 44 -19.13 -11.90 0.39
C ALA A 44 -19.20 -10.37 0.55
N ALA A 45 -19.27 -9.64 -0.57
CA ALA A 45 -19.16 -8.17 -0.65
C ALA A 45 -20.05 -7.41 0.35
N LYS A 46 -21.25 -7.93 0.68
CA LYS A 46 -22.15 -7.32 1.70
C LYS A 46 -21.56 -7.23 3.11
N TYR A 47 -20.45 -7.92 3.38
CA TYR A 47 -19.74 -7.89 4.67
C TYR A 47 -18.45 -7.07 4.63
N VAL A 48 -18.09 -6.55 3.45
CA VAL A 48 -16.92 -5.68 3.25
C VAL A 48 -17.40 -4.25 3.15
N HIS A 49 -16.80 -3.36 3.92
CA HIS A 49 -17.17 -1.95 3.95
C HIS A 49 -16.08 -1.10 3.30
N VAL A 50 -16.44 -0.31 2.30
CA VAL A 50 -15.53 0.67 1.71
C VAL A 50 -15.52 1.91 2.60
N MET A 51 -14.35 2.21 3.17
CA MET A 51 -14.17 3.36 4.06
C MET A 51 -13.98 4.64 3.25
N ASP A 52 -14.51 5.74 3.78
CA ASP A 52 -14.23 7.09 3.31
C ASP A 52 -13.45 7.84 4.40
N PHE A 53 -12.14 7.90 4.25
CA PHE A 53 -11.25 8.60 5.17
C PHE A 53 -11.03 10.07 4.79
N SER A 54 -11.59 10.55 3.66
CA SER A 54 -11.41 11.94 3.19
C SER A 54 -11.89 13.00 4.19
N ARG A 55 -12.83 12.63 5.06
CA ARG A 55 -13.35 13.48 6.15
C ARG A 55 -12.67 13.24 7.50
N GLY A 56 -11.57 12.48 7.49
CA GLY A 56 -10.83 12.08 8.68
C GLY A 56 -11.44 10.87 9.41
N ILE A 57 -10.61 10.25 10.26
CA ILE A 57 -10.91 8.97 10.92
C ILE A 57 -12.19 9.02 11.80
N VAL A 58 -12.51 10.17 12.38
CA VAL A 58 -13.71 10.33 13.25
C VAL A 58 -14.98 10.30 12.41
N ALA A 59 -14.98 10.91 11.22
CA ALA A 59 -16.13 10.91 10.32
C ALA A 59 -16.31 9.53 9.67
N ALA A 60 -15.23 8.87 9.27
CA ALA A 60 -15.24 7.50 8.81
C ALA A 60 -15.84 6.54 9.86
N LYS A 61 -15.50 6.74 11.14
CA LYS A 61 -16.07 5.99 12.27
C LYS A 61 -17.58 6.20 12.46
N ARG A 62 -18.11 7.37 12.10
CA ARG A 62 -19.55 7.67 12.21
C ARG A 62 -20.39 7.01 11.13
N GLY A 63 -19.82 6.86 9.91
CA GLY A 63 -20.46 6.17 8.79
C GLY A 63 -20.58 4.65 8.98
N VAL A 64 -19.88 4.10 9.96
CA VAL A 64 -19.84 2.65 10.24
C VAL A 64 -20.16 2.41 11.72
N PRO A 65 -21.44 2.30 12.09
CA PRO A 65 -21.88 2.26 13.49
C PRO A 65 -21.24 1.19 14.37
N CYS A 66 -20.54 0.23 13.79
CA CYS A 66 -20.02 -0.94 14.49
C CYS A 66 -18.51 -1.22 14.35
N VAL A 67 -17.86 -0.78 13.28
CA VAL A 67 -16.53 -1.30 12.89
C VAL A 67 -15.41 -0.85 13.83
N LEU A 68 -15.50 0.32 14.43
CA LEU A 68 -14.38 0.91 15.15
C LEU A 68 -14.56 1.08 16.67
N ARG A 69 -15.73 0.74 17.19
CA ARG A 69 -15.96 0.96 18.64
C ARG A 69 -15.32 -0.10 19.55
N ARG A 70 -14.97 -1.28 19.04
CA ARG A 70 -14.30 -2.36 19.81
C ARG A 70 -13.68 -3.42 18.88
N LEU A 71 -12.61 -3.12 18.15
CA LEU A 71 -11.84 -4.16 17.47
C LEU A 71 -11.14 -5.13 18.45
N ALA A 72 -10.93 -4.72 19.69
CA ALA A 72 -10.14 -5.50 20.65
C ALA A 72 -10.85 -6.64 21.40
N ARG A 73 -12.18 -6.71 21.48
CA ARG A 73 -12.86 -7.71 22.34
C ARG A 73 -14.32 -8.01 21.97
N ARG A 74 -14.65 -8.48 20.76
CA ARG A 74 -16.02 -8.97 20.51
C ARG A 74 -16.08 -10.39 19.97
N PRO A 75 -17.08 -11.22 20.42
CA PRO A 75 -17.24 -12.59 19.98
C PRO A 75 -17.59 -12.67 18.48
N ALA A 76 -17.30 -13.82 17.88
CA ALA A 76 -17.42 -14.12 16.45
C ALA A 76 -18.80 -13.83 15.83
N ASN A 77 -19.85 -13.64 16.62
CA ASN A 77 -21.25 -13.48 16.19
C ASN A 77 -21.73 -12.03 16.12
N SER A 78 -20.86 -10.99 16.21
CA SER A 78 -21.35 -9.62 16.10
C SER A 78 -21.71 -9.29 14.65
N ARG A 79 -22.90 -8.71 14.42
CA ARG A 79 -23.40 -8.25 13.11
C ARG A 79 -22.63 -7.05 12.54
N CYS A 80 -21.44 -6.75 13.04
CA CYS A 80 -20.59 -5.66 12.57
C CYS A 80 -19.69 -6.14 11.46
N ALA A 81 -19.59 -5.37 10.38
CA ALA A 81 -18.59 -5.63 9.34
C ALA A 81 -17.20 -5.65 10.00
N ARG A 82 -16.50 -6.77 9.88
CA ARG A 82 -15.12 -6.94 10.33
C ARG A 82 -14.13 -6.60 9.24
N TRP A 83 -14.63 -6.48 8.00
CA TRP A 83 -13.85 -6.30 6.81
C TRP A 83 -14.07 -4.92 6.24
N TYR A 84 -12.99 -4.26 5.86
CA TYR A 84 -13.06 -2.94 5.24
C TYR A 84 -11.99 -2.80 4.15
N VAL A 85 -12.21 -1.84 3.26
CA VAL A 85 -11.25 -1.43 2.24
C VAL A 85 -11.01 0.07 2.39
N GLY A 86 -9.75 0.47 2.49
CA GLY A 86 -9.28 1.86 2.40
C GLY A 86 -8.79 2.14 0.98
N ARG A 87 -9.18 3.29 0.45
CA ARG A 87 -9.00 3.61 -0.97
C ARG A 87 -7.57 4.02 -1.31
N TYR A 88 -7.18 3.69 -2.53
CA TYR A 88 -6.01 4.25 -3.19
C TYR A 88 -6.28 5.71 -3.61
N ASP A 89 -5.23 6.54 -3.66
CA ASP A 89 -5.26 7.93 -4.09
C ASP A 89 -6.26 8.79 -3.30
N GLU A 90 -6.44 8.47 -2.01
CA GLU A 90 -7.38 9.12 -1.11
C GLU A 90 -6.67 10.15 -0.22
N VAL A 91 -7.15 11.41 -0.25
CA VAL A 91 -6.71 12.44 0.70
C VAL A 91 -7.31 12.15 2.08
N ARG A 92 -6.47 11.84 3.06
CA ARG A 92 -6.87 11.43 4.42
C ARG A 92 -6.52 12.48 5.45
N ARG A 93 -7.26 13.56 5.46
CA ARG A 93 -7.00 14.71 6.35
C ARG A 93 -7.05 14.32 7.82
N ASN A 94 -6.08 14.81 8.61
CA ASN A 94 -5.98 14.56 10.07
C ASN A 94 -5.95 13.06 10.45
N MET A 95 -5.52 12.19 9.56
CA MET A 95 -5.30 10.78 9.84
C MET A 95 -3.85 10.48 10.18
N TYR A 96 -2.93 11.11 9.49
CA TYR A 96 -1.49 10.94 9.59
C TYR A 96 -0.91 12.11 10.39
N THR A 97 -0.96 12.00 11.73
CA THR A 97 -0.63 13.10 12.67
C THR A 97 0.66 12.86 13.46
N THR A 98 1.42 11.83 13.11
CA THR A 98 2.71 11.58 13.72
C THR A 98 3.80 12.43 13.06
N GLU A 99 4.89 12.69 13.77
CA GLU A 99 6.04 13.44 13.28
C GLU A 99 6.58 12.89 11.94
N MET A 100 6.43 11.59 11.72
CA MET A 100 6.81 10.93 10.49
C MET A 100 6.13 11.51 9.24
N PHE A 101 4.87 11.95 9.35
CA PHE A 101 4.09 12.49 8.21
C PHE A 101 4.08 14.02 8.17
N GLU A 102 4.34 14.68 9.29
CA GLU A 102 4.32 16.14 9.40
C GLU A 102 5.73 16.76 9.26
N ASN A 103 6.79 15.95 9.39
CA ASN A 103 8.16 16.42 9.28
C ASN A 103 8.62 16.44 7.82
N ALA A 104 8.97 17.64 7.32
CA ALA A 104 9.45 17.86 5.96
C ALA A 104 10.82 17.20 5.67
N THR A 105 11.53 16.71 6.68
CA THR A 105 12.90 16.17 6.54
C THR A 105 12.95 14.67 6.32
N LYS A 106 11.88 13.92 6.61
CA LYS A 106 11.85 12.48 6.35
C LYS A 106 11.49 12.24 4.89
N ASP A 107 12.47 11.80 4.13
CA ASP A 107 12.35 11.41 2.72
C ASP A 107 12.29 9.88 2.61
N ILE A 108 11.34 9.37 1.84
CA ILE A 108 11.22 7.96 1.47
C ILE A 108 11.14 7.93 -0.06
N ASP A 109 12.17 7.41 -0.71
CA ASP A 109 12.27 7.29 -2.16
C ASP A 109 11.95 8.60 -2.93
N GLY A 110 12.42 9.76 -2.38
CA GLY A 110 12.20 11.08 -2.96
C GLY A 110 10.85 11.74 -2.63
N TYR A 111 10.13 11.18 -1.67
CA TYR A 111 8.85 11.72 -1.19
C TYR A 111 8.97 12.26 0.23
N ALA A 112 8.87 13.58 0.35
CA ALA A 112 9.02 14.31 1.61
C ALA A 112 7.89 15.33 1.80
N GLY A 113 7.89 16.02 2.95
CA GLY A 113 6.94 17.06 3.28
C GLY A 113 5.74 16.56 4.08
N ILE A 114 4.73 17.42 4.24
CA ILE A 114 3.47 17.05 4.88
C ILE A 114 2.69 16.12 3.94
N ARG A 115 2.39 14.91 4.42
CA ARG A 115 1.87 13.83 3.60
C ARG A 115 0.50 13.39 4.11
N ASP A 116 -0.52 13.45 3.24
CA ASP A 116 -1.90 13.09 3.56
C ASP A 116 -2.63 12.35 2.41
N VAL A 117 -1.95 12.09 1.29
CA VAL A 117 -2.50 11.34 0.16
C VAL A 117 -2.04 9.90 0.23
N HIS A 118 -2.94 8.97 0.49
CA HIS A 118 -2.69 7.55 0.60
C HIS A 118 -2.41 6.91 -0.77
N ILE A 119 -1.26 6.28 -0.93
CA ILE A 119 -0.79 5.64 -2.18
C ILE A 119 -0.69 4.12 -1.99
N GLY A 120 -1.78 3.52 -1.69
CA GLY A 120 -1.91 2.08 -1.49
C GLY A 120 -3.36 1.68 -1.38
N LEU A 121 -3.59 0.40 -1.21
CA LEU A 121 -4.88 -0.21 -0.96
C LEU A 121 -4.83 -0.87 0.41
N ASP A 122 -5.72 -0.47 1.32
CA ASP A 122 -5.84 -1.15 2.60
C ASP A 122 -6.96 -2.20 2.53
N ILE A 123 -6.65 -3.41 2.95
CA ILE A 123 -7.63 -4.47 3.12
C ILE A 123 -7.60 -4.89 4.59
N GLY A 124 -8.64 -4.52 5.34
CA GLY A 124 -8.71 -4.74 6.77
C GLY A 124 -9.67 -5.85 7.16
N GLY A 125 -9.32 -6.55 8.25
CA GLY A 125 -10.06 -7.68 8.78
C GLY A 125 -9.55 -8.11 10.16
N PRO A 126 -9.86 -9.34 10.61
CA PRO A 126 -9.30 -9.88 11.85
C PRO A 126 -7.79 -10.02 11.79
N ALA A 127 -7.09 -9.77 12.91
CA ALA A 127 -5.66 -10.09 13.02
C ALA A 127 -5.43 -11.58 12.72
N GLY A 128 -4.26 -11.90 12.17
CA GLY A 128 -3.92 -13.25 11.74
C GLY A 128 -4.54 -13.67 10.39
N THR A 129 -5.30 -12.77 9.72
CA THR A 129 -5.81 -13.03 8.36
C THR A 129 -4.66 -13.26 7.40
N PRO A 130 -4.63 -14.37 6.64
CA PRO A 130 -3.57 -14.66 5.68
C PRO A 130 -3.49 -13.64 4.55
N VAL A 131 -2.26 -13.34 4.13
CA VAL A 131 -1.91 -12.53 2.96
C VAL A 131 -1.13 -13.39 1.98
N HIS A 132 -1.52 -13.38 0.70
CA HIS A 132 -0.98 -14.24 -0.34
C HIS A 132 -0.30 -13.44 -1.45
N ALA A 133 0.69 -14.04 -2.09
CA ALA A 133 1.33 -13.51 -3.28
C ALA A 133 0.35 -13.54 -4.47
N PRO A 134 0.09 -12.41 -5.15
CA PRO A 134 -0.86 -12.39 -6.27
C PRO A 134 -0.28 -13.04 -7.54
N ALA A 135 1.04 -13.10 -7.67
CA ALA A 135 1.78 -13.70 -8.78
C ALA A 135 3.09 -14.31 -8.28
N GLU A 136 3.73 -15.11 -9.13
CA GLU A 136 5.09 -15.58 -8.90
C GLU A 136 6.07 -14.40 -8.82
N GLY A 137 7.06 -14.49 -7.95
CA GLY A 137 8.07 -13.46 -7.76
C GLY A 137 9.18 -13.90 -6.83
N VAL A 138 9.96 -12.94 -6.33
CA VAL A 138 11.01 -13.17 -5.35
C VAL A 138 10.90 -12.15 -4.21
N ILE A 139 11.28 -12.53 -3.00
CA ILE A 139 11.45 -11.60 -1.88
C ILE A 139 12.61 -10.67 -2.21
N GLN A 140 12.31 -9.38 -2.42
CA GLN A 140 13.32 -8.35 -2.67
C GLN A 140 13.91 -7.83 -1.35
N SER A 141 13.04 -7.53 -0.38
CA SER A 141 13.43 -7.09 0.95
C SER A 141 12.31 -7.36 1.95
N PHE A 142 12.62 -7.31 3.24
CA PHE A 142 11.66 -7.41 4.32
C PHE A 142 12.26 -6.80 5.59
N GLY A 143 11.43 -6.42 6.55
CA GLY A 143 11.92 -5.85 7.78
C GLY A 143 10.83 -5.36 8.71
N TYR A 144 11.23 -4.52 9.65
CA TYR A 144 10.36 -3.91 10.66
C TYR A 144 10.57 -2.40 10.73
N ASN A 145 9.52 -1.64 10.49
CA ASN A 145 9.45 -0.20 10.57
C ASN A 145 8.73 0.17 11.89
N PRO A 146 9.47 0.49 12.97
CA PRO A 146 8.92 0.53 14.34
C PRO A 146 8.17 1.82 14.68
N ASP A 147 8.28 2.86 13.88
CA ASP A 147 7.72 4.17 14.21
C ASP A 147 6.19 4.13 14.29
N ALA A 148 5.63 4.93 15.19
CA ALA A 148 4.17 5.04 15.33
C ALA A 148 3.55 5.60 14.04
N GLY A 149 2.61 4.86 13.47
CA GLY A 149 1.99 5.18 12.19
C GLY A 149 2.70 4.60 10.98
N ASP A 150 3.87 3.97 11.14
CA ASP A 150 4.60 3.30 10.08
C ASP A 150 4.02 1.89 9.81
N TYR A 151 4.64 1.16 8.88
CA TYR A 151 4.17 -0.14 8.40
C TYR A 151 4.28 -1.29 9.41
N GLY A 152 5.07 -1.18 10.48
CA GLY A 152 5.41 -2.36 11.27
C GLY A 152 6.20 -3.36 10.45
N HIS A 153 5.78 -4.63 10.44
CA HIS A 153 6.45 -5.67 9.65
C HIS A 153 6.03 -5.61 8.19
N VAL A 154 7.02 -5.69 7.29
CA VAL A 154 6.88 -5.47 5.85
C VAL A 154 7.58 -6.57 5.06
N ILE A 155 6.98 -6.96 3.95
CA ILE A 155 7.61 -7.75 2.90
C ILE A 155 7.48 -6.98 1.59
N VAL A 156 8.56 -6.87 0.84
CA VAL A 156 8.58 -6.38 -0.55
C VAL A 156 8.97 -7.52 -1.47
N THR A 157 8.17 -7.74 -2.49
CA THR A 157 8.45 -8.74 -3.53
C THR A 157 8.71 -8.08 -4.86
N GLU A 158 9.58 -8.67 -5.68
CA GLU A 158 9.84 -8.27 -7.06
C GLU A 158 9.17 -9.27 -8.01
N HIS A 159 8.52 -8.74 -9.04
CA HIS A 159 7.77 -9.51 -10.03
C HIS A 159 8.10 -9.05 -11.45
N VAL A 160 7.83 -9.94 -12.42
CA VAL A 160 7.82 -9.61 -13.85
C VAL A 160 6.47 -10.01 -14.42
N ILE A 161 5.60 -9.05 -14.65
CA ILE A 161 4.23 -9.24 -15.16
C ILE A 161 4.22 -8.92 -16.66
N GLU A 162 4.02 -9.93 -17.51
CA GLU A 162 4.04 -9.78 -18.98
C GLU A 162 5.26 -8.95 -19.47
N GLY A 163 6.44 -9.23 -18.90
CA GLY A 163 7.69 -8.54 -19.23
C GLY A 163 7.85 -7.15 -18.61
N VAL A 164 6.93 -6.71 -17.75
CA VAL A 164 7.07 -5.45 -17.00
C VAL A 164 7.49 -5.76 -15.56
N ARG A 165 8.66 -5.24 -15.16
CA ARG A 165 9.16 -5.38 -13.79
C ARG A 165 8.41 -4.45 -12.87
N CYS A 166 7.98 -4.96 -11.71
CA CYS A 166 7.32 -4.21 -10.65
C CYS A 166 7.67 -4.78 -9.27
N TRP A 167 7.40 -3.99 -8.23
CA TRP A 167 7.57 -4.37 -6.84
C TRP A 167 6.24 -4.25 -6.11
N MET A 168 6.00 -5.14 -5.17
CA MET A 168 4.78 -5.14 -4.37
C MET A 168 5.14 -5.14 -2.89
N LEU A 169 4.64 -4.15 -2.16
CA LEU A 169 4.81 -4.02 -0.72
C LEU A 169 3.55 -4.54 -0.01
N PHE A 170 3.79 -5.31 1.04
CA PHE A 170 2.78 -5.82 1.97
C PHE A 170 3.17 -5.35 3.37
N GLY A 171 2.51 -4.30 3.85
CA GLY A 171 2.76 -3.69 5.16
C GLY A 171 1.78 -4.16 6.23
N HIS A 172 2.03 -3.80 7.49
CA HIS A 172 1.21 -4.07 8.67
C HIS A 172 1.04 -5.57 8.99
N LEU A 173 2.06 -6.36 8.64
CA LEU A 173 2.07 -7.79 8.89
C LEU A 173 2.43 -8.11 10.35
N ASP A 174 2.20 -9.35 10.76
CA ASP A 174 2.66 -9.88 12.05
C ASP A 174 4.18 -10.20 12.03
N ALA A 175 4.79 -10.30 13.20
CA ALA A 175 6.22 -10.60 13.34
C ALA A 175 6.60 -11.97 12.75
N ALA A 176 5.69 -12.95 12.78
CA ALA A 176 5.93 -14.27 12.22
C ALA A 176 6.09 -14.24 10.69
N SER A 177 5.46 -13.26 10.02
CA SER A 177 5.53 -13.10 8.56
C SER A 177 6.95 -12.87 8.05
N VAL A 178 7.82 -12.23 8.82
CA VAL A 178 9.19 -11.88 8.42
C VAL A 178 10.24 -12.82 9.03
N ALA A 179 9.89 -13.62 10.04
CA ALA A 179 10.85 -14.35 10.88
C ALA A 179 11.75 -15.33 10.11
N PHE A 180 11.28 -15.90 9.00
CA PHE A 180 12.02 -16.92 8.23
C PHE A 180 12.17 -16.56 6.74
N LYS A 181 11.93 -15.31 6.38
CA LYS A 181 12.11 -14.84 4.99
C LYS A 181 13.59 -14.71 4.63
N ARG A 182 13.88 -14.82 3.35
CA ARG A 182 15.23 -14.62 2.79
C ARG A 182 15.12 -13.79 1.52
N VAL A 183 16.01 -12.82 1.36
CA VAL A 183 16.16 -12.08 0.11
C VAL A 183 16.51 -13.07 -1.02
N GLY A 184 15.86 -12.95 -2.16
CA GLY A 184 15.97 -13.89 -3.28
C GLY A 184 15.15 -15.17 -3.15
N GLN A 185 14.41 -15.36 -2.05
CA GLN A 185 13.46 -16.46 -1.91
C GLN A 185 12.37 -16.34 -2.98
N VAL A 186 12.19 -17.39 -3.78
CA VAL A 186 11.06 -17.48 -4.71
C VAL A 186 9.77 -17.59 -3.94
N VAL A 187 8.74 -16.91 -4.40
CA VAL A 187 7.36 -17.03 -3.94
C VAL A 187 6.47 -17.42 -5.10
N GLU A 188 5.63 -18.42 -4.89
CA GLU A 188 4.68 -18.89 -5.91
C GLU A 188 3.39 -18.06 -5.90
N ARG A 189 2.69 -18.00 -7.03
CA ARG A 189 1.35 -17.41 -7.10
C ARG A 189 0.41 -18.13 -6.12
N GLY A 190 -0.22 -17.37 -5.21
CA GLY A 190 -1.08 -17.90 -4.15
C GLY A 190 -0.34 -18.40 -2.90
N GLU A 191 1.00 -18.35 -2.87
CA GLU A 191 1.75 -18.67 -1.66
C GLU A 191 1.42 -17.70 -0.53
N ARG A 192 1.27 -18.20 0.69
CA ARG A 192 1.07 -17.36 1.88
C ARG A 192 2.35 -16.61 2.20
N LEU A 193 2.32 -15.28 2.07
CA LEU A 193 3.43 -14.39 2.42
C LEU A 193 3.47 -14.09 3.92
N GLY A 194 2.32 -13.89 4.54
CA GLY A 194 2.22 -13.49 5.93
C GLY A 194 0.79 -13.46 6.44
N ALA A 195 0.56 -12.67 7.47
CA ALA A 195 -0.77 -12.39 8.02
C ALA A 195 -0.85 -11.00 8.62
N PHE A 196 -2.09 -10.47 8.81
CA PHE A 196 -2.32 -9.18 9.44
C PHE A 196 -1.80 -9.16 10.86
N GLY A 197 -0.97 -8.17 11.20
CA GLY A 197 -0.45 -7.93 12.53
C GLY A 197 -1.47 -7.31 13.48
N GLU A 198 -1.28 -7.54 14.76
CA GLU A 198 -1.96 -6.82 15.84
C GLU A 198 -1.42 -5.39 15.95
N SER A 199 -2.18 -4.49 16.57
CA SER A 199 -1.82 -3.07 16.66
C SER A 199 -0.50 -2.77 17.37
N HIS A 200 0.01 -3.68 18.19
CA HIS A 200 1.29 -3.50 18.88
C HIS A 200 2.52 -3.76 18.02
N GLU A 201 2.35 -4.35 16.83
CA GLU A 201 3.43 -4.76 15.93
C GLU A 201 3.28 -4.22 14.49
N ASN A 202 2.18 -3.54 14.19
CA ASN A 202 1.81 -3.08 12.86
C ASN A 202 1.78 -1.54 12.71
N GLY A 203 2.53 -0.81 13.53
CA GLY A 203 2.53 0.67 13.52
C GLY A 203 1.39 1.32 14.31
N GLY A 204 0.61 0.54 15.08
CA GLY A 204 -0.49 1.05 15.93
C GLY A 204 -1.87 1.07 15.23
N TRP A 205 -1.97 0.52 14.03
CA TRP A 205 -3.19 0.51 13.23
C TRP A 205 -4.14 -0.64 13.60
N ALA A 206 -5.40 -0.51 13.20
CA ALA A 206 -6.32 -1.65 13.18
C ALA A 206 -5.75 -2.73 12.21
N PRO A 207 -5.92 -4.05 12.50
CA PRO A 207 -5.37 -5.10 11.65
C PRO A 207 -5.82 -4.99 10.19
N HIS A 208 -4.85 -4.94 9.29
CA HIS A 208 -5.05 -4.85 7.83
C HIS A 208 -3.73 -5.16 7.11
N VAL A 209 -3.78 -5.33 5.81
CA VAL A 209 -2.62 -5.20 4.93
C VAL A 209 -2.72 -3.89 4.16
N HIS A 210 -1.65 -3.12 4.17
CA HIS A 210 -1.41 -2.07 3.18
C HIS A 210 -0.73 -2.73 1.99
N PHE A 211 -1.39 -2.74 0.84
CA PHE A 211 -0.85 -3.28 -0.41
C PHE A 211 -0.53 -2.14 -1.37
N GLN A 212 0.71 -2.09 -1.83
CA GLN A 212 1.18 -1.05 -2.75
C GLN A 212 1.99 -1.66 -3.88
N VAL A 213 1.87 -1.08 -5.07
CA VAL A 213 2.64 -1.44 -6.26
C VAL A 213 3.61 -0.33 -6.59
N SER A 214 4.84 -0.69 -6.97
CA SER A 214 5.86 0.25 -7.43
C SER A 214 6.36 -0.16 -8.81
N LEU A 215 6.59 0.83 -9.69
CA LEU A 215 7.27 0.68 -10.96
C LEU A 215 8.72 1.15 -10.91
N ILE A 216 9.17 1.63 -9.75
CA ILE A 216 10.56 1.96 -9.45
C ILE A 216 11.09 1.04 -8.37
N PRO A 217 12.36 0.61 -8.43
CA PRO A 217 12.93 -0.28 -7.41
C PRO A 217 13.03 0.46 -6.07
N PRO A 218 12.40 -0.06 -4.99
CA PRO A 218 12.56 0.55 -3.67
C PRO A 218 13.98 0.36 -3.16
N ALA A 219 14.51 1.37 -2.47
CA ALA A 219 15.87 1.35 -1.92
C ALA A 219 16.00 0.37 -0.75
N THR A 220 14.91 0.17 0.00
CA THR A 220 14.86 -0.68 1.21
C THR A 220 13.57 -1.50 1.23
N HIS A 221 13.15 -1.96 2.43
CA HIS A 221 11.83 -2.55 2.67
C HIS A 221 10.74 -1.50 2.96
N ASP A 222 10.97 -0.26 2.52
CA ASP A 222 10.05 0.86 2.72
C ASP A 222 9.63 1.45 1.36
N MET A 223 8.43 2.00 1.30
CA MET A 223 7.88 2.76 0.17
C MET A 223 7.05 3.93 0.72
N PRO A 224 6.89 5.04 -0.03
CA PRO A 224 6.07 6.16 0.42
C PRO A 224 4.58 5.80 0.36
N GLY A 225 4.04 5.19 1.41
CA GLY A 225 2.61 4.81 1.51
C GLY A 225 1.65 5.99 1.56
N VAL A 226 2.20 7.16 1.91
CA VAL A 226 1.48 8.44 1.95
C VAL A 226 2.38 9.52 1.36
N VAL A 227 1.85 10.30 0.42
CA VAL A 227 2.59 11.37 -0.26
C VAL A 227 1.94 12.75 -0.03
N SER A 228 2.67 13.81 -0.35
CA SER A 228 2.13 15.16 -0.32
C SER A 228 1.27 15.44 -1.55
N ALA A 229 0.31 16.37 -1.44
CA ALA A 229 -0.52 16.80 -2.57
C ALA A 229 0.32 17.31 -3.76
N ALA A 230 1.48 17.92 -3.50
CA ALA A 230 2.37 18.42 -4.54
C ALA A 230 3.04 17.30 -5.36
N GLN A 231 3.22 16.11 -4.76
CA GLN A 231 3.89 14.97 -5.38
C GLN A 231 2.90 13.91 -5.88
N ARG A 232 1.59 14.13 -5.72
CA ARG A 232 0.53 13.17 -6.03
C ARG A 232 0.57 12.65 -7.47
N ASP A 233 0.70 13.54 -8.45
CA ASP A 233 0.68 13.15 -9.86
C ASP A 233 1.91 12.31 -10.23
N LYS A 234 3.09 12.67 -9.74
CA LYS A 234 4.30 11.84 -9.86
C LYS A 234 4.09 10.47 -9.21
N ALA A 235 3.56 10.46 -7.98
CA ALA A 235 3.34 9.22 -7.24
C ALA A 235 2.39 8.26 -7.98
N ARG A 236 1.37 8.74 -8.64
CA ARG A 236 0.44 7.91 -9.42
C ARG A 236 1.08 7.25 -10.64
N LEU A 237 2.16 7.81 -11.17
CA LEU A 237 2.93 7.20 -12.26
C LEU A 237 3.93 6.16 -11.76
N GLU A 238 4.53 6.40 -10.60
CA GLU A 238 5.52 5.51 -10.00
C GLU A 238 4.90 4.38 -9.16
N TYR A 239 3.76 4.67 -8.53
CA TYR A 239 2.97 3.75 -7.69
C TYR A 239 1.54 3.65 -8.24
N PRO A 240 1.29 2.85 -9.29
CA PRO A 240 -0.01 2.74 -9.93
C PRO A 240 -1.05 2.11 -9.00
N ASP A 241 -2.32 2.27 -9.38
CA ASP A 241 -3.47 1.76 -8.62
C ASP A 241 -3.36 0.25 -8.36
N PRO A 242 -3.27 -0.17 -7.09
CA PRO A 242 -3.13 -1.58 -6.73
C PRO A 242 -4.33 -2.45 -7.11
N ARG A 243 -5.49 -1.84 -7.43
CA ARG A 243 -6.68 -2.57 -7.91
C ARG A 243 -6.46 -3.23 -9.27
N LEU A 244 -5.45 -2.81 -10.04
CA LEU A 244 -5.02 -3.53 -11.24
C LEU A 244 -4.62 -4.99 -10.95
N ILE A 245 -4.19 -5.27 -9.72
CA ILE A 245 -3.80 -6.60 -9.23
C ILE A 245 -4.86 -7.18 -8.28
N ALA A 246 -5.28 -6.39 -7.30
CA ALA A 246 -6.20 -6.84 -6.25
C ALA A 246 -7.66 -6.99 -6.71
N GLY A 247 -7.98 -6.51 -7.92
CA GLY A 247 -9.34 -6.48 -8.45
C GLY A 247 -10.15 -5.27 -7.98
N MET A 248 -11.34 -5.12 -8.55
CA MET A 248 -12.23 -3.98 -8.29
C MET A 248 -12.97 -4.16 -6.95
N LEU A 249 -12.35 -3.77 -5.86
CA LEU A 249 -12.93 -3.85 -4.51
C LEU A 249 -13.89 -2.68 -4.19
N TYR A 250 -13.87 -1.62 -4.99
CA TYR A 250 -14.77 -0.46 -4.94
C TYR A 250 -14.80 0.26 -6.29
N GLU A 251 -15.83 1.06 -6.53
CA GLU A 251 -15.99 1.92 -7.71
C GLU A 251 -15.18 3.23 -7.61
#